data_f74c2044284607a6df5edb717c52a0ac
#
_entry.id   f74c2044284607a6df5edb717c52a0ac
#
_cell.length_a   1.000
_cell.length_b   1.000
_cell.length_c   1.000
_cell.angle_alpha   90.00
_cell.angle_beta   90.00
_cell.angle_gamma   90.00
#
_symmetry.space_group_name_H-M   'P 1'
#
loop_
_entity.id
_entity.type
_entity.pdbx_description
1 polymer ?
#
loop_
_entity_poly.entity_id
_entity_poly.type
_entity_poly.pdbx_seq_one_letter_code
_entity_poly.pdbx_strand_id
1 'polypeptide(L)'
;MRLFTTRLAKLDLLLGYALAFATATVVQIGVVSLIAFSWLGLDAPAGVGWVLALALASALLGMAMGLLVSAFARTEFQAVQFLPAVVLPQFLLCGLLTPRSQMVDVLRWLSNVLPMSYAVEGLARVGQGTVDAVLIRDVLVVVACIAAALALGAATLRRRTS
;
A
#
# COMPACT_ATOMS: atom_id res chain seq x y z
N MET A 1 36.57 -9.60 19.67
CA MET A 1 35.25 -9.05 19.45
C MET A 1 34.55 -9.88 18.38
N ARG A 2 33.80 -10.94 18.76
CA ARG A 2 33.07 -11.82 17.86
C ARG A 2 31.63 -11.94 18.38
N LEU A 3 30.78 -10.94 18.11
CA LEU A 3 29.40 -10.89 18.64
C LEU A 3 28.29 -10.72 17.59
N PHE A 4 28.58 -10.83 16.27
CA PHE A 4 27.58 -10.56 15.24
C PHE A 4 27.37 -11.70 14.21
N THR A 5 27.50 -12.96 14.63
CA THR A 5 27.30 -14.11 13.70
C THR A 5 26.20 -15.08 14.11
N THR A 6 25.22 -14.66 14.89
CA THR A 6 24.07 -15.51 15.20
C THR A 6 22.88 -15.14 14.29
N ARG A 7 22.24 -16.15 13.70
CA ARG A 7 20.98 -16.01 12.93
C ARG A 7 19.92 -15.24 13.73
N LEU A 8 19.96 -15.35 15.05
CA LEU A 8 19.08 -14.65 15.99
C LEU A 8 19.21 -13.12 15.88
N ALA A 9 20.43 -12.58 15.79
CA ALA A 9 20.65 -11.14 15.68
C ALA A 9 20.06 -10.52 14.39
N LYS A 10 20.01 -11.27 13.29
CA LYS A 10 19.37 -10.81 12.03
C LYS A 10 17.84 -10.80 12.13
N LEU A 11 17.27 -11.80 12.78
CA LEU A 11 15.82 -11.88 13.02
C LEU A 11 15.36 -10.80 14.00
N ASP A 12 16.13 -10.56 15.07
CA ASP A 12 15.80 -9.52 16.05
C ASP A 12 15.84 -8.13 15.41
N LEU A 13 16.81 -7.87 14.53
CA LEU A 13 16.90 -6.63 13.77
C LEU A 13 15.70 -6.46 12.83
N LEU A 14 15.35 -7.50 12.07
CA LEU A 14 14.20 -7.47 11.16
C LEU A 14 12.88 -7.28 11.90
N LEU A 15 12.70 -7.97 13.04
CA LEU A 15 11.52 -7.79 13.89
C LEU A 15 11.46 -6.38 14.48
N GLY A 16 12.60 -5.83 14.90
CA GLY A 16 12.71 -4.46 15.39
C GLY A 16 12.25 -3.44 14.34
N TYR A 17 12.74 -3.57 13.10
CA TYR A 17 12.30 -2.72 11.99
C TYR A 17 10.81 -2.91 11.65
N ALA A 18 10.34 -4.16 11.60
CA ALA A 18 8.94 -4.44 11.33
C ALA A 18 8.01 -3.83 12.38
N LEU A 19 8.35 -3.93 13.65
CA LEU A 19 7.60 -3.32 14.74
C LEU A 19 7.64 -1.78 14.70
N ALA A 20 8.81 -1.20 14.41
CA ALA A 20 8.94 0.25 14.28
C ALA A 20 8.08 0.80 13.13
N PHE A 21 8.12 0.15 11.96
CA PHE A 21 7.28 0.55 10.82
C PHE A 21 5.80 0.32 11.10
N ALA A 22 5.42 -0.80 11.72
CA ALA A 22 4.04 -1.07 12.10
C ALA A 22 3.51 -0.02 13.07
N THR A 23 4.28 0.34 14.09
CA THR A 23 3.92 1.38 15.06
C THR A 23 3.77 2.74 14.38
N ALA A 24 4.73 3.13 13.55
CA ALA A 24 4.66 4.37 12.79
C ALA A 24 3.42 4.42 11.89
N THR A 25 3.09 3.32 11.21
CA THR A 25 1.91 3.20 10.35
C THR A 25 0.62 3.36 11.15
N VAL A 26 0.50 2.70 12.30
CA VAL A 26 -0.70 2.81 13.15
C VAL A 26 -0.87 4.24 13.67
N VAL A 27 0.21 4.88 14.12
CA VAL A 27 0.19 6.28 14.56
C VAL A 27 -0.21 7.20 13.41
N GLN A 28 0.37 7.02 12.24
CA GLN A 28 0.06 7.82 11.04
C GLN A 28 -1.42 7.68 10.64
N ILE A 29 -1.95 6.47 10.56
CA ILE A 29 -3.37 6.23 10.26
C ILE A 29 -4.24 6.87 11.33
N GLY A 30 -3.89 6.72 12.60
CA GLY A 30 -4.63 7.34 13.71
C GLY A 30 -4.68 8.86 13.60
N VAL A 31 -3.55 9.52 13.37
CA VAL A 31 -3.45 10.98 13.22
C VAL A 31 -4.24 11.46 12.00
N VAL A 32 -4.05 10.82 10.84
CA VAL A 32 -4.76 11.21 9.61
C VAL A 32 -6.27 11.01 9.77
N SER A 33 -6.71 9.90 10.36
CA SER A 33 -8.13 9.64 10.62
C SER A 33 -8.71 10.64 11.61
N LEU A 34 -7.99 10.96 12.67
CA LEU A 34 -8.42 11.97 13.64
C LEU A 34 -8.64 13.33 12.95
N ILE A 35 -7.70 13.78 12.14
CA ILE A 35 -7.82 15.02 11.38
C ILE A 35 -9.00 14.96 10.40
N ALA A 36 -9.13 13.85 9.67
CA ALA A 36 -10.19 13.67 8.70
C ALA A 36 -11.58 13.74 9.33
N PHE A 37 -11.80 13.05 10.44
CA PHE A 37 -13.10 13.02 11.12
C PHE A 37 -13.38 14.26 11.95
N SER A 38 -12.38 14.84 12.64
CA SER A 38 -12.60 15.95 13.57
C SER A 38 -12.49 17.33 12.92
N TRP A 39 -11.61 17.53 11.94
CA TRP A 39 -11.39 18.81 11.30
C TRP A 39 -12.00 18.93 9.91
N LEU A 40 -11.89 17.87 9.10
CA LEU A 40 -12.41 17.91 7.73
C LEU A 40 -13.89 17.50 7.67
N GLY A 41 -14.49 17.03 8.78
CA GLY A 41 -15.88 16.62 8.82
C GLY A 41 -16.17 15.43 7.90
N LEU A 42 -15.20 14.50 7.78
CA LEU A 42 -15.38 13.31 6.96
C LEU A 42 -16.48 12.44 7.58
N ASP A 43 -17.57 12.26 6.85
CA ASP A 43 -18.59 11.29 7.20
C ASP A 43 -18.22 9.91 6.65
N ALA A 44 -18.36 8.89 7.48
CA ALA A 44 -18.19 7.51 7.08
C ALA A 44 -19.50 6.73 7.32
N PRO A 45 -20.50 6.93 6.49
CA PRO A 45 -21.82 6.31 6.67
C PRO A 45 -21.77 4.78 6.59
N ALA A 46 -20.78 4.22 5.89
CA ALA A 46 -20.53 2.78 5.90
C ALA A 46 -19.80 2.27 7.15
N GLY A 47 -19.33 3.18 8.01
CA GLY A 47 -18.63 2.88 9.27
C GLY A 47 -17.12 3.16 9.22
N VAL A 48 -16.62 3.72 10.31
CA VAL A 48 -15.20 4.08 10.50
C VAL A 48 -14.27 2.85 10.35
N GLY A 49 -14.76 1.66 10.73
CA GLY A 49 -14.00 0.42 10.61
C GLY A 49 -13.56 0.10 9.18
N TRP A 50 -14.39 0.36 8.19
CA TRP A 50 -14.03 0.18 6.78
C TRP A 50 -12.97 1.18 6.30
N VAL A 51 -13.07 2.44 6.75
CA VAL A 51 -12.05 3.46 6.44
C VAL A 51 -10.70 3.04 7.00
N LEU A 52 -10.64 2.61 8.26
CA LEU A 52 -9.41 2.16 8.91
C LEU A 52 -8.85 0.89 8.25
N ALA A 53 -9.70 -0.07 7.89
CA ALA A 53 -9.28 -1.29 7.23
C ALA A 53 -8.66 -1.01 5.85
N LEU A 54 -9.30 -0.14 5.04
CA LEU A 54 -8.77 0.27 3.74
C LEU A 54 -7.51 1.12 3.86
N ALA A 55 -7.42 2.00 4.86
CA ALA A 55 -6.21 2.76 5.15
C ALA A 55 -5.04 1.84 5.51
N LEU A 56 -5.29 0.84 6.36
CA LEU A 56 -4.28 -0.17 6.71
C LEU A 56 -3.88 -1.02 5.50
N ALA A 57 -4.85 -1.47 4.69
CA ALA A 57 -4.57 -2.22 3.48
C ALA A 57 -3.73 -1.39 2.48
N SER A 58 -4.03 -0.09 2.33
CA SER A 58 -3.26 0.83 1.48
C SER A 58 -1.83 1.03 1.98
N ALA A 59 -1.63 1.12 3.30
CA ALA A 59 -0.30 1.22 3.90
C ALA A 59 0.52 -0.06 3.70
N LEU A 60 -0.11 -1.23 3.88
CA LEU A 60 0.52 -2.53 3.61
C LEU A 60 0.85 -2.70 2.13
N LEU A 61 -0.03 -2.23 1.23
CA LEU A 61 0.23 -2.22 -0.21
C LEU A 61 1.47 -1.37 -0.54
N GLY A 62 1.54 -0.16 0.01
CA GLY A 62 2.69 0.73 -0.19
C GLY A 62 4.00 0.10 0.30
N MET A 63 3.97 -0.53 1.47
CA MET A 63 5.13 -1.26 2.03
C MET A 63 5.53 -2.44 1.12
N ALA A 64 4.58 -3.27 0.70
CA ALA A 64 4.83 -4.42 -0.15
C ALA A 64 5.42 -4.02 -1.52
N MET A 65 4.87 -2.96 -2.13
CA MET A 65 5.38 -2.39 -3.37
C MET A 65 6.77 -1.78 -3.19
N GLY A 66 7.01 -1.07 -2.10
CA GLY A 66 8.33 -0.51 -1.77
C GLY A 66 9.39 -1.59 -1.62
N LEU A 67 9.08 -2.68 -0.91
CA LEU A 67 9.97 -3.82 -0.77
C LEU A 67 10.25 -4.51 -2.11
N LEU A 68 9.20 -4.69 -2.93
CA LEU A 68 9.34 -5.27 -4.26
C LEU A 68 10.25 -4.42 -5.15
N VAL A 69 10.02 -3.11 -5.21
CA VAL A 69 10.84 -2.17 -6.00
C VAL A 69 12.28 -2.13 -5.52
N SER A 70 12.48 -2.11 -4.20
CA SER A 70 13.81 -2.15 -3.59
C SER A 70 14.58 -3.44 -3.94
N ALA A 71 13.88 -4.57 -4.09
CA ALA A 71 14.50 -5.83 -4.49
C ALA A 71 15.11 -5.80 -5.91
N PHE A 72 14.63 -4.93 -6.79
CA PHE A 72 15.17 -4.73 -8.14
C PHE A 72 16.27 -3.67 -8.21
N ALA A 73 16.38 -2.79 -7.24
CA ALA A 73 17.40 -1.76 -7.20
C ALA A 73 18.79 -2.37 -6.96
N ARG A 74 19.79 -1.89 -7.71
CA ARG A 74 21.21 -2.29 -7.56
C ARG A 74 22.01 -1.27 -6.76
N THR A 75 21.54 -0.04 -6.70
CA THR A 75 22.14 1.07 -5.97
C THR A 75 21.08 1.82 -5.19
N GLU A 76 21.47 2.51 -4.11
CA GLU A 76 20.57 3.35 -3.32
C GLU A 76 19.93 4.46 -4.17
N PHE A 77 20.71 5.06 -5.07
CA PHE A 77 20.23 6.09 -5.98
C PHE A 77 19.14 5.56 -6.94
N GLN A 78 19.30 4.34 -7.45
CA GLN A 78 18.30 3.70 -8.29
C GLN A 78 17.02 3.39 -7.51
N ALA A 79 17.12 2.96 -6.25
CA ALA A 79 15.97 2.73 -5.39
C ALA A 79 15.14 4.01 -5.19
N VAL A 80 15.82 5.15 -4.95
CA VAL A 80 15.17 6.45 -4.80
C VAL A 80 14.48 6.90 -6.09
N GLN A 81 15.08 6.66 -7.26
CA GLN A 81 14.47 7.00 -8.55
C GLN A 81 13.27 6.10 -8.92
N PHE A 82 13.26 4.85 -8.50
CA PHE A 82 12.14 3.95 -8.73
C PHE A 82 10.88 4.37 -7.95
N LEU A 83 11.06 5.01 -6.78
CA LEU A 83 9.93 5.43 -5.96
C LEU A 83 8.96 6.33 -6.74
N PRO A 84 9.37 7.49 -7.29
CA PRO A 84 8.47 8.32 -8.10
C PRO A 84 7.99 7.60 -9.37
N ALA A 85 8.82 6.79 -10.02
CA ALA A 85 8.44 6.08 -11.23
C ALA A 85 7.29 5.08 -11.01
N VAL A 86 7.17 4.52 -9.82
CA VAL A 86 6.09 3.60 -9.45
C VAL A 86 4.91 4.32 -8.81
N VAL A 87 5.17 5.30 -7.93
CA VAL A 87 4.13 5.98 -7.16
C VAL A 87 3.36 7.01 -7.99
N LEU A 88 4.06 7.79 -8.85
CA LEU A 88 3.40 8.84 -9.65
C LEU A 88 2.33 8.28 -10.61
N PRO A 89 2.58 7.24 -11.41
CA PRO A 89 1.53 6.66 -12.25
C PRO A 89 0.34 6.14 -11.43
N GLN A 90 0.58 5.50 -10.29
CA GLN A 90 -0.48 5.05 -9.41
C GLN A 90 -1.32 6.22 -8.89
N PHE A 91 -0.68 7.29 -8.41
CA PHE A 91 -1.36 8.48 -7.88
C PHE A 91 -2.17 9.20 -8.97
N LEU A 92 -1.61 9.36 -10.17
CA LEU A 92 -2.29 10.05 -11.28
C LEU A 92 -3.48 9.27 -11.84
N LEU A 93 -3.38 7.93 -11.86
CA LEU A 93 -4.36 7.05 -12.50
C LEU A 93 -5.32 6.35 -11.53
N CYS A 94 -5.15 6.52 -10.21
CA CYS A 94 -6.02 5.86 -9.23
C CYS A 94 -7.46 6.37 -9.20
N GLY A 95 -7.78 7.46 -9.91
CA GLY A 95 -9.12 8.04 -9.93
C GLY A 95 -9.34 9.20 -8.97
N LEU A 96 -8.30 9.61 -8.24
CA LEU A 96 -8.37 10.69 -7.25
C LEU A 96 -8.44 12.07 -7.94
N LEU A 97 -7.64 12.28 -8.99
CA LEU A 97 -7.57 13.55 -9.74
C LEU A 97 -8.63 13.63 -10.84
N THR A 98 -8.85 12.52 -11.52
CA THR A 98 -9.85 12.43 -12.59
C THR A 98 -10.65 11.13 -12.37
N PRO A 99 -12.00 11.22 -12.26
CA PRO A 99 -12.83 10.04 -12.12
C PRO A 99 -12.57 9.04 -13.25
N ARG A 100 -12.46 7.75 -12.94
CA ARG A 100 -12.16 6.69 -13.93
C ARG A 100 -13.16 6.65 -15.08
N SER A 101 -14.41 7.07 -14.84
CA SER A 101 -15.46 7.18 -15.86
C SER A 101 -15.16 8.24 -16.92
N GLN A 102 -14.32 9.23 -16.61
CA GLN A 102 -13.94 10.32 -17.51
C GLN A 102 -12.59 10.09 -18.17
N MET A 103 -11.88 9.01 -17.82
CA MET A 103 -10.60 8.67 -18.42
C MET A 103 -10.78 8.08 -19.81
N VAL A 104 -9.84 8.41 -20.71
CA VAL A 104 -9.71 7.74 -22.01
C VAL A 104 -9.48 6.24 -21.80
N ASP A 105 -9.96 5.41 -22.70
CA ASP A 105 -9.97 3.94 -22.54
C ASP A 105 -8.60 3.36 -22.23
N VAL A 106 -7.54 3.88 -22.83
CA VAL A 106 -6.14 3.45 -22.58
C VAL A 106 -5.73 3.71 -21.12
N LEU A 107 -6.03 4.92 -20.60
CA LEU A 107 -5.73 5.28 -19.21
C LEU A 107 -6.57 4.49 -18.23
N ARG A 108 -7.83 4.24 -18.57
CA ARG A 108 -8.73 3.39 -17.77
C ARG A 108 -8.24 1.96 -17.71
N TRP A 109 -7.77 1.39 -18.82
CA TRP A 109 -7.18 0.06 -18.84
C TRP A 109 -5.93 -0.02 -17.96
N LEU A 110 -5.04 0.98 -18.06
CA LEU A 110 -3.85 1.06 -17.21
C LEU A 110 -4.23 1.21 -15.72
N SER A 111 -5.22 2.05 -15.40
CA SER A 111 -5.77 2.20 -14.05
C SER A 111 -6.27 0.86 -13.47
N ASN A 112 -6.86 -0.01 -14.30
CA ASN A 112 -7.34 -1.32 -13.86
C ASN A 112 -6.21 -2.29 -13.46
N VAL A 113 -5.00 -2.07 -13.93
CA VAL A 113 -3.83 -2.88 -13.55
C VAL A 113 -3.21 -2.36 -12.23
N LEU A 114 -3.48 -1.11 -11.87
CA LEU A 114 -2.87 -0.47 -10.72
C LEU A 114 -3.66 -0.74 -9.43
N PRO A 115 -3.04 -1.35 -8.40
CA PRO A 115 -3.76 -1.75 -7.19
C PRO A 115 -4.28 -0.57 -6.37
N MET A 116 -3.65 0.60 -6.44
CA MET A 116 -4.10 1.81 -5.75
C MET A 116 -5.47 2.29 -6.25
N SER A 117 -5.82 1.99 -7.51
CA SER A 117 -7.13 2.33 -8.07
C SER A 117 -8.28 1.66 -7.32
N TYR A 118 -8.08 0.42 -6.91
CA TYR A 118 -9.08 -0.33 -6.12
C TYR A 118 -9.18 0.18 -4.69
N ALA A 119 -8.05 0.55 -4.08
CA ALA A 119 -8.04 1.14 -2.73
C ALA A 119 -8.81 2.48 -2.71
N VAL A 120 -8.59 3.34 -3.70
CA VAL A 120 -9.28 4.63 -3.83
C VAL A 120 -10.77 4.43 -4.14
N GLU A 121 -11.13 3.50 -5.03
CA GLU A 121 -12.54 3.18 -5.33
C GLU A 121 -13.26 2.64 -4.09
N GLY A 122 -12.61 1.75 -3.33
CA GLY A 122 -13.14 1.24 -2.07
C GLY A 122 -13.40 2.35 -1.04
N LEU A 123 -12.43 3.27 -0.85
CA LEU A 123 -12.61 4.42 0.05
C LEU A 123 -13.75 5.36 -0.41
N ALA A 124 -13.88 5.61 -1.71
CA ALA A 124 -14.96 6.43 -2.25
C ALA A 124 -16.33 5.79 -1.98
N ARG A 125 -16.47 4.45 -2.11
CA ARG A 125 -17.71 3.71 -1.80
C ARG A 125 -18.06 3.77 -0.32
N VAL A 126 -17.07 3.59 0.56
CA VAL A 126 -17.26 3.70 2.00
C VAL A 126 -17.73 5.11 2.37
N GLY A 127 -17.17 6.16 1.76
CA GLY A 127 -17.59 7.55 1.92
C GLY A 127 -19.04 7.80 1.41
N GLN A 128 -19.52 7.00 0.46
CA GLN A 128 -20.90 7.04 -0.04
C GLN A 128 -21.87 6.15 0.77
N GLY A 129 -21.37 5.44 1.78
CA GLY A 129 -22.17 4.54 2.60
C GLY A 129 -22.51 3.20 1.95
N THR A 130 -21.85 2.86 0.84
CA THR A 130 -22.10 1.62 0.09
C THR A 130 -21.13 0.50 0.51
N VAL A 131 -21.69 -0.58 1.04
CA VAL A 131 -20.97 -1.83 1.31
C VAL A 131 -21.57 -2.90 0.42
N ASP A 132 -21.01 -3.06 -0.77
CA ASP A 132 -21.52 -3.96 -1.80
C ASP A 132 -20.44 -4.99 -2.24
N ALA A 133 -20.82 -5.88 -3.14
CA ALA A 133 -19.91 -6.90 -3.68
C ALA A 133 -18.68 -6.28 -4.40
N VAL A 134 -18.82 -5.05 -4.90
CA VAL A 134 -17.71 -4.34 -5.57
C VAL A 134 -16.68 -3.91 -4.55
N LEU A 135 -17.08 -3.39 -3.39
CA LEU A 135 -16.17 -3.06 -2.29
C LEU A 135 -15.38 -4.31 -1.85
N ILE A 136 -16.07 -5.45 -1.69
CA ILE A 136 -15.41 -6.70 -1.31
C ILE A 136 -14.41 -7.15 -2.37
N ARG A 137 -14.78 -7.07 -3.65
CA ARG A 137 -13.86 -7.34 -4.77
C ARG A 137 -12.62 -6.45 -4.69
N ASP A 138 -12.79 -5.15 -4.47
CA ASP A 138 -11.70 -4.18 -4.45
C ASP A 138 -10.74 -4.46 -3.30
N VAL A 139 -11.26 -4.77 -2.12
CA VAL A 139 -10.45 -5.21 -0.96
C VAL A 139 -9.69 -6.49 -1.30
N LEU A 140 -10.34 -7.48 -1.91
CA LEU A 140 -9.69 -8.74 -2.29
C LEU A 140 -8.57 -8.53 -3.30
N VAL A 141 -8.77 -7.65 -4.29
CA VAL A 141 -7.74 -7.30 -5.27
C VAL A 141 -6.54 -6.64 -4.58
N VAL A 142 -6.76 -5.69 -3.67
CA VAL A 142 -5.68 -5.05 -2.91
C VAL A 142 -4.91 -6.09 -2.09
N VAL A 143 -5.60 -6.97 -1.36
CA VAL A 143 -4.96 -8.04 -0.56
C VAL A 143 -4.18 -9.01 -1.45
N ALA A 144 -4.73 -9.40 -2.59
CA ALA A 144 -4.05 -10.26 -3.57
C ALA A 144 -2.77 -9.60 -4.11
N CYS A 145 -2.82 -8.29 -4.41
CA CYS A 145 -1.65 -7.53 -4.86
C CYS A 145 -0.58 -7.43 -3.77
N ILE A 146 -0.97 -7.22 -2.49
CA ILE A 146 -0.04 -7.23 -1.36
C ILE A 146 0.67 -8.59 -1.28
N ALA A 147 -0.10 -9.68 -1.29
CA ALA A 147 0.44 -11.03 -1.23
C ALA A 147 1.39 -11.33 -2.41
N ALA A 148 1.00 -10.95 -3.63
CA ALA A 148 1.81 -11.11 -4.82
C ALA A 148 3.11 -10.31 -4.74
N ALA A 149 3.05 -9.04 -4.33
CA ALA A 149 4.23 -8.18 -4.19
C ALA A 149 5.22 -8.73 -3.14
N LEU A 150 4.72 -9.19 -1.99
CA LEU A 150 5.55 -9.80 -0.95
C LEU A 150 6.16 -11.11 -1.42
N ALA A 151 5.40 -11.98 -2.10
CA ALA A 151 5.90 -13.25 -2.62
C ALA A 151 6.98 -13.03 -3.68
N LEU A 152 6.78 -12.10 -4.61
CA LEU A 152 7.77 -11.75 -5.63
C LEU A 152 9.02 -11.12 -5.03
N GLY A 153 8.86 -10.21 -4.05
CA GLY A 153 9.97 -9.61 -3.31
C GLY A 153 10.80 -10.67 -2.60
N ALA A 154 10.16 -11.59 -1.88
CA ALA A 154 10.83 -12.68 -1.18
C ALA A 154 11.55 -13.65 -2.14
N ALA A 155 10.92 -13.99 -3.28
CA ALA A 155 11.52 -14.86 -4.30
C ALA A 155 12.78 -14.23 -4.94
N THR A 156 12.76 -12.90 -5.14
CA THR A 156 13.88 -12.16 -5.72
C THR A 156 15.08 -12.11 -4.78
N LEU A 157 14.83 -11.90 -3.48
CA LEU A 157 15.88 -11.91 -2.45
C LEU A 157 16.51 -13.29 -2.29
N ARG A 158 15.73 -14.37 -2.39
CA ARG A 158 16.21 -15.74 -2.26
C ARG A 158 17.19 -16.13 -3.39
N ARG A 159 17.02 -15.61 -4.59
CA ARG A 159 17.93 -15.86 -5.74
C ARG A 159 19.28 -15.14 -5.63
N ARG A 160 19.43 -14.14 -4.77
CA ARG A 160 20.68 -13.41 -4.57
C ARG A 160 21.58 -14.00 -3.46
N THR A 161 21.06 -14.94 -2.68
CA THR A 161 21.79 -15.59 -1.57
C THR A 161 22.26 -17.00 -1.89
N SER A 162 21.97 -17.53 -3.06
CA SER A 162 22.53 -18.76 -3.63
C SER A 162 23.51 -18.42 -4.74
#